data_87ae87fd10b8adb4d4429a0b1f2ff780
#
_entry.id   87ae87fd10b8adb4d4429a0b1f2ff780
#
_cell.length_a   1.000
_cell.length_b   1.000
_cell.length_c   1.000
_cell.angle_alpha   90.00
_cell.angle_beta   90.00
_cell.angle_gamma   90.00
#
_symmetry.space_group_name_H-M   'P 1'
#
loop_
_entity.id
_entity.type
_entity.pdbx_description
1 polymer ?
#
loop_
_entity_poly.entity_id
_entity_poly.type
_entity_poly.pdbx_seq_one_letter_code
_entity_poly.pdbx_strand_id
1 'polypeptide(L)'
;MRAVIIGAGMGGLMTGLALRQTGVFSSVEIYEQTKKPSTAGAGLNIPPNGARLCRWLGVDLDGGDPKGPDGAIDGGRAAVLDSTRQFNPDGSITQRPFDHNTAVGDGAGFHHMHRLDLLMCLYKRVFEFGPDSGAPCPITVHMGCRLTELSQTADEITATFSNGTVATGDFLVGADGINSVTLQLAWPSPRPKRWTEVTCYRGLIPRSDVAALRKADGSPLDHNPIESFSMDRHKTDTSGLTTYWVRGGELLNVWIAHYQPDSTEFEREEGDWFPVSKEEILRDAKTAFAQSANCDDLIALAGAIVRPTKWGLYDRDALETWVQGRICLLGDAAHPMLPTFGQGAAQAFEDAAALSSAFAMHRTEVETALLHYERVRHYRATRFQLGSKFAFDHLRPKDTESQKALLEGVDERVSPAFAHDKRGGEDDAWIYAYDARNI
;
A
#
# COMPACT_ATOMS: atom_id res chain seq x y z
N MET A 1 -11.36 27.79 -0.34
CA MET A 1 -11.45 26.84 -1.48
C MET A 1 -12.15 25.56 -1.03
N ARG A 2 -12.74 24.79 -1.97
CA ARG A 2 -13.40 23.50 -1.73
C ARG A 2 -12.60 22.41 -2.44
N ALA A 3 -12.19 21.37 -1.72
CA ALA A 3 -11.49 20.22 -2.28
C ALA A 3 -12.45 19.03 -2.46
N VAL A 4 -12.44 18.41 -3.62
CA VAL A 4 -13.15 17.15 -3.91
C VAL A 4 -12.14 16.03 -4.01
N ILE A 5 -12.35 14.94 -3.27
CA ILE A 5 -11.47 13.76 -3.26
C ILE A 5 -12.31 12.54 -3.66
N ILE A 6 -11.86 11.80 -4.66
CA ILE A 6 -12.48 10.54 -5.08
C ILE A 6 -11.71 9.38 -4.48
N GLY A 7 -12.38 8.60 -3.64
CA GLY A 7 -11.84 7.45 -2.91
C GLY A 7 -11.54 7.76 -1.44
N ALA A 8 -12.17 7.03 -0.53
CA ALA A 8 -11.90 7.05 0.91
C ALA A 8 -10.97 5.90 1.35
N GLY A 9 -10.01 5.57 0.49
CA GLY A 9 -8.88 4.74 0.84
C GLY A 9 -7.87 5.49 1.72
N MET A 10 -6.77 4.83 2.07
CA MET A 10 -5.72 5.42 2.93
C MET A 10 -5.17 6.74 2.37
N GLY A 11 -4.89 6.81 1.06
CA GLY A 11 -4.41 8.03 0.43
C GLY A 11 -5.43 9.18 0.47
N GLY A 12 -6.70 8.91 0.15
CA GLY A 12 -7.75 9.94 0.15
C GLY A 12 -8.04 10.50 1.54
N LEU A 13 -8.12 9.65 2.57
CA LEU A 13 -8.30 10.08 3.95
C LEU A 13 -7.11 10.90 4.47
N MET A 14 -5.87 10.46 4.19
CA MET A 14 -4.66 11.22 4.52
C MET A 14 -4.64 12.57 3.80
N THR A 15 -5.07 12.62 2.54
CA THR A 15 -5.17 13.87 1.77
C THR A 15 -6.15 14.84 2.42
N GLY A 16 -7.33 14.35 2.82
CA GLY A 16 -8.31 15.19 3.52
C GLY A 16 -7.75 15.79 4.80
N LEU A 17 -7.08 14.98 5.63
CA LEU A 17 -6.43 15.44 6.86
C LEU A 17 -5.30 16.45 6.59
N ALA A 18 -4.48 16.22 5.56
CA ALA A 18 -3.35 17.07 5.23
C ALA A 18 -3.81 18.44 4.66
N LEU A 19 -4.74 18.44 3.70
CA LEU A 19 -5.27 19.67 3.11
C LEU A 19 -5.93 20.58 4.14
N ARG A 20 -6.67 20.00 5.07
CA ARG A 20 -7.30 20.75 6.17
C ARG A 20 -6.29 21.57 6.97
N GLN A 21 -5.07 21.08 7.18
CA GLN A 21 -4.07 21.80 7.99
C GLN A 21 -3.52 23.06 7.32
N THR A 22 -3.69 23.22 6.01
CA THR A 22 -3.16 24.38 5.27
C THR A 22 -3.85 25.70 5.64
N GLY A 23 -5.07 25.65 6.15
CA GLY A 23 -5.91 26.83 6.36
C GLY A 23 -6.36 27.52 5.06
N VAL A 24 -6.20 26.86 3.91
CA VAL A 24 -6.60 27.38 2.58
C VAL A 24 -8.03 26.97 2.24
N PHE A 25 -8.46 25.81 2.74
CA PHE A 25 -9.74 25.20 2.40
C PHE A 25 -10.84 25.54 3.39
N SER A 26 -12.03 25.80 2.86
CA SER A 26 -13.27 25.97 3.65
C SER A 26 -13.96 24.62 3.89
N SER A 27 -13.78 23.64 3.00
CA SER A 27 -14.26 22.27 3.16
C SER A 27 -13.44 21.28 2.35
N VAL A 28 -13.44 20.01 2.79
CA VAL A 28 -12.94 18.87 2.06
C VAL A 28 -14.04 17.82 1.97
N GLU A 29 -14.40 17.44 0.74
CA GLU A 29 -15.46 16.47 0.47
C GLU A 29 -14.84 15.20 -0.13
N ILE A 30 -14.99 14.06 0.54
CA ILE A 30 -14.45 12.75 0.11
C ILE A 30 -15.61 11.87 -0.34
N TYR A 31 -15.53 11.32 -1.55
CA TYR A 31 -16.55 10.48 -2.14
C TYR A 31 -16.04 9.06 -2.34
N GLU A 32 -16.72 8.08 -1.71
CA GLU A 32 -16.35 6.67 -1.72
C GLU A 32 -17.45 5.82 -2.39
N GLN A 33 -17.05 4.96 -3.33
CA GLN A 33 -18.00 4.12 -4.07
C GLN A 33 -18.68 3.05 -3.23
N THR A 34 -18.02 2.54 -2.20
CA THR A 34 -18.57 1.52 -1.31
C THR A 34 -19.50 2.13 -0.26
N LYS A 35 -20.50 1.37 0.19
CA LYS A 35 -21.43 1.82 1.24
C LYS A 35 -20.86 1.72 2.65
N LYS A 36 -19.75 0.98 2.81
CA LYS A 36 -19.03 0.77 4.08
C LYS A 36 -17.55 0.63 3.80
N PRO A 37 -16.66 0.94 4.73
CA PRO A 37 -15.24 0.69 4.60
C PRO A 37 -14.96 -0.78 4.24
N SER A 38 -14.06 -1.01 3.29
CA SER A 38 -13.70 -2.36 2.87
C SER A 38 -12.98 -3.11 4.00
N THR A 39 -13.53 -4.26 4.37
CA THR A 39 -12.91 -5.18 5.34
C THR A 39 -11.88 -6.10 4.70
N ALA A 40 -11.75 -6.07 3.37
CA ALA A 40 -10.78 -6.88 2.66
C ALA A 40 -9.35 -6.44 3.00
N GLY A 41 -8.47 -7.42 3.15
CA GLY A 41 -7.05 -7.19 3.37
C GLY A 41 -6.50 -7.99 4.54
N ALA A 42 -5.18 -8.00 4.60
CA ALA A 42 -4.38 -8.65 5.62
C ALA A 42 -3.40 -7.63 6.21
N GLY A 43 -2.16 -8.03 6.47
CA GLY A 43 -1.13 -7.11 6.92
C GLY A 43 -0.67 -6.12 5.84
N LEU A 44 -0.20 -4.99 6.30
CA LEU A 44 0.53 -4.00 5.52
C LEU A 44 1.69 -3.41 6.33
N ASN A 45 2.63 -2.81 5.63
CA ASN A 45 3.79 -2.16 6.22
C ASN A 45 3.61 -0.65 6.21
N ILE A 46 3.97 -0.01 7.32
CA ILE A 46 4.10 1.44 7.45
C ILE A 46 5.56 1.72 7.83
N PRO A 47 6.40 1.97 6.83
CA PRO A 47 7.80 2.31 7.06
C PRO A 47 7.96 3.71 7.68
N PRO A 48 9.15 4.07 8.18
CA PRO A 48 9.40 5.30 8.93
C PRO A 48 8.91 6.59 8.25
N ASN A 49 9.08 6.73 6.93
CA ASN A 49 8.56 7.88 6.16
C ASN A 49 7.03 7.99 6.25
N GLY A 50 6.30 6.88 6.17
CA GLY A 50 4.84 6.84 6.34
C GLY A 50 4.40 7.05 7.79
N ALA A 51 5.08 6.41 8.75
CA ALA A 51 4.77 6.54 10.18
C ALA A 51 4.92 7.98 10.69
N ARG A 52 5.94 8.70 10.22
CA ARG A 52 6.14 10.13 10.50
C ARG A 52 4.94 10.97 10.07
N LEU A 53 4.39 10.71 8.89
CA LEU A 53 3.23 11.43 8.36
C LEU A 53 1.92 11.09 9.09
N CYS A 54 1.74 9.83 9.50
CA CYS A 54 0.65 9.45 10.40
C CYS A 54 0.72 10.25 11.71
N ARG A 55 1.89 10.28 12.35
CA ARG A 55 2.13 11.05 13.59
C ARG A 55 1.87 12.55 13.39
N TRP A 56 2.34 13.12 12.28
CA TRP A 56 2.11 14.53 11.95
C TRP A 56 0.63 14.89 11.88
N LEU A 57 -0.22 13.99 11.35
CA LEU A 57 -1.66 14.20 11.24
C LEU A 57 -2.44 13.73 12.50
N GLY A 58 -1.74 13.26 13.53
CA GLY A 58 -2.35 12.75 14.75
C GLY A 58 -3.08 11.41 14.55
N VAL A 59 -2.65 10.62 13.58
CA VAL A 59 -3.13 9.23 13.39
C VAL A 59 -2.32 8.34 14.32
N ASP A 60 -2.99 7.77 15.31
CA ASP A 60 -2.37 6.90 16.30
C ASP A 60 -2.16 5.49 15.72
N LEU A 61 -0.92 5.01 15.70
CA LEU A 61 -0.55 3.69 15.24
C LEU A 61 -0.42 2.67 16.38
N ASP A 62 -0.22 3.12 17.63
CA ASP A 62 0.24 2.31 18.76
C ASP A 62 -0.78 2.19 19.90
N GLY A 63 -1.73 3.12 20.02
CA GLY A 63 -2.51 3.37 21.23
C GLY A 63 -3.91 2.75 21.31
N GLY A 64 -4.26 1.79 20.46
CA GLY A 64 -5.63 1.28 20.40
C GLY A 64 -6.05 0.36 21.55
N ASP A 65 -7.22 0.61 22.17
CA ASP A 65 -7.89 -0.35 23.03
C ASP A 65 -8.42 -1.53 22.18
N PRO A 66 -8.04 -2.78 22.48
CA PRO A 66 -8.51 -3.95 21.74
C PRO A 66 -10.01 -4.27 21.93
N LYS A 67 -10.69 -3.54 22.76
CA LYS A 67 -12.10 -3.76 23.15
C LYS A 67 -12.95 -2.51 22.94
N GLY A 68 -12.98 -1.97 21.71
CA GLY A 68 -14.03 -1.02 21.35
C GLY A 68 -15.42 -1.68 21.49
N PRO A 69 -16.51 -0.90 21.68
CA PRO A 69 -17.87 -1.42 21.65
C PRO A 69 -18.06 -2.15 20.33
N ASP A 70 -18.62 -3.36 20.35
CA ASP A 70 -18.86 -4.26 19.22
C ASP A 70 -17.65 -5.12 18.76
N GLY A 71 -16.57 -5.22 19.55
CA GLY A 71 -15.39 -6.01 19.17
C GLY A 71 -14.58 -5.40 18.02
N ALA A 72 -14.91 -4.17 17.60
CA ALA A 72 -14.10 -3.38 16.71
C ALA A 72 -12.82 -2.96 17.45
N ILE A 73 -11.68 -3.08 16.76
CA ILE A 73 -10.42 -2.59 17.30
C ILE A 73 -10.41 -1.08 17.18
N ASP A 74 -10.55 -0.41 18.31
CA ASP A 74 -10.50 1.04 18.38
C ASP A 74 -9.03 1.49 18.51
N GLY A 75 -8.42 1.79 17.37
CA GLY A 75 -7.06 2.29 17.29
C GLY A 75 -6.04 1.30 16.72
N GLY A 76 -4.87 1.84 16.35
CA GLY A 76 -3.79 1.05 15.78
C GLY A 76 -3.06 0.25 16.86
N ARG A 77 -2.88 -1.05 16.59
CA ARG A 77 -1.96 -1.91 17.36
C ARG A 77 -0.88 -2.40 16.41
N ALA A 78 0.04 -1.50 16.10
CA ALA A 78 1.18 -1.85 15.28
C ALA A 78 2.09 -2.85 16.00
N ALA A 79 2.68 -3.77 15.24
CA ALA A 79 3.85 -4.50 15.66
C ALA A 79 5.08 -3.79 15.07
N VAL A 80 6.05 -3.46 15.91
CA VAL A 80 7.28 -2.78 15.48
C VAL A 80 8.28 -3.84 15.01
N LEU A 81 8.87 -3.60 13.85
CA LEU A 81 9.86 -4.49 13.24
C LEU A 81 11.19 -4.42 13.98
N ASP A 82 11.68 -5.54 14.50
CA ASP A 82 13.00 -5.64 15.13
C ASP A 82 14.11 -6.00 14.14
N SER A 83 13.78 -6.90 13.20
CA SER A 83 14.74 -7.39 12.21
C SER A 83 14.05 -7.99 10.99
N THR A 84 14.82 -8.15 9.91
CA THR A 84 14.40 -8.94 8.76
C THR A 84 15.24 -10.21 8.68
N ARG A 85 14.61 -11.35 8.39
CA ARG A 85 15.28 -12.62 8.13
C ARG A 85 14.99 -13.06 6.68
N GLN A 86 16.04 -13.33 5.94
CA GLN A 86 15.96 -13.87 4.58
C GLN A 86 16.35 -15.34 4.63
N PHE A 87 15.43 -16.22 4.27
CA PHE A 87 15.66 -17.66 4.12
C PHE A 87 15.94 -17.96 2.65
N ASN A 88 17.13 -18.46 2.37
CA ASN A 88 17.54 -18.80 1.01
C ASN A 88 17.12 -20.24 0.65
N PRO A 89 17.04 -20.59 -0.65
CA PRO A 89 16.64 -21.93 -1.07
C PRO A 89 17.57 -23.04 -0.55
N ASP A 90 18.85 -22.74 -0.30
CA ASP A 90 19.85 -23.66 0.24
C ASP A 90 19.75 -23.87 1.76
N GLY A 91 18.78 -23.21 2.43
CA GLY A 91 18.58 -23.28 3.87
C GLY A 91 19.41 -22.27 4.67
N SER A 92 20.30 -21.50 4.05
CA SER A 92 21.02 -20.44 4.75
C SER A 92 20.11 -19.28 5.15
N ILE A 93 20.41 -18.62 6.28
CA ILE A 93 19.62 -17.50 6.80
C ILE A 93 20.49 -16.26 6.91
N THR A 94 20.01 -15.17 6.34
CA THR A 94 20.58 -13.84 6.53
C THR A 94 19.68 -13.02 7.42
N GLN A 95 20.14 -12.59 8.58
CA GLN A 95 19.39 -11.71 9.48
C GLN A 95 20.01 -10.32 9.48
N ARG A 96 19.14 -9.30 9.41
CA ARG A 96 19.53 -7.89 9.48
C ARG A 96 18.66 -7.20 10.53
N PRO A 97 19.25 -6.69 11.63
CA PRO A 97 18.54 -5.81 12.55
C PRO A 97 18.01 -4.58 11.80
N PHE A 98 16.84 -4.11 12.19
CA PHE A 98 16.33 -2.82 11.71
C PHE A 98 16.73 -1.74 12.72
N ASP A 99 17.63 -0.85 12.33
CA ASP A 99 18.04 0.24 13.20
C ASP A 99 17.10 1.44 13.02
N HIS A 100 16.20 1.59 13.98
CA HIS A 100 15.24 2.70 14.03
C HIS A 100 15.90 4.08 14.19
N ASN A 101 17.13 4.15 14.70
CA ASN A 101 17.82 5.40 14.97
C ASN A 101 18.61 5.90 13.76
N THR A 102 19.29 5.01 13.03
CA THR A 102 20.08 5.41 11.86
C THR A 102 19.24 5.67 10.63
N ALA A 103 18.09 4.98 10.50
CA ALA A 103 17.26 5.16 9.32
C ALA A 103 16.62 6.55 9.23
N VAL A 104 16.35 7.24 10.36
CA VAL A 104 15.49 8.43 10.31
C VAL A 104 15.80 9.53 11.34
N GLY A 105 16.56 9.26 12.39
CA GLY A 105 16.92 10.29 13.40
C GLY A 105 15.79 10.86 14.27
N ASP A 106 14.51 10.56 13.97
CA ASP A 106 13.32 11.10 14.67
C ASP A 106 12.52 10.02 15.43
N GLY A 107 13.02 8.79 15.50
CA GLY A 107 12.38 7.68 16.21
C GLY A 107 11.12 7.13 15.52
N ALA A 108 10.88 7.45 14.24
CA ALA A 108 9.79 6.85 13.48
C ALA A 108 10.11 5.38 13.18
N GLY A 109 9.41 4.46 13.84
CA GLY A 109 9.59 3.02 13.68
C GLY A 109 9.09 2.49 12.34
N PHE A 110 9.49 1.25 12.02
CA PHE A 110 8.88 0.48 10.94
C PHE A 110 7.75 -0.37 11.54
N HIS A 111 6.51 -0.09 11.14
CA HIS A 111 5.32 -0.68 11.75
C HIS A 111 4.66 -1.68 10.81
N HIS A 112 4.19 -2.78 11.38
CA HIS A 112 3.33 -3.75 10.71
C HIS A 112 1.92 -3.63 11.28
N MET A 113 0.93 -3.41 10.43
CA MET A 113 -0.46 -3.25 10.86
C MET A 113 -1.40 -4.14 10.06
N HIS A 114 -2.54 -4.44 10.64
CA HIS A 114 -3.65 -4.94 9.86
C HIS A 114 -4.24 -3.78 9.03
N ARG A 115 -4.48 -4.00 7.73
CA ARG A 115 -4.92 -2.94 6.79
C ARG A 115 -6.20 -2.23 7.25
N LEU A 116 -7.18 -3.02 7.76
CA LEU A 116 -8.44 -2.45 8.23
C LEU A 116 -8.22 -1.57 9.46
N ASP A 117 -7.34 -1.97 10.37
CA ASP A 117 -7.10 -1.21 11.60
C ASP A 117 -6.51 0.17 11.26
N LEU A 118 -5.53 0.25 10.37
CA LEU A 118 -5.03 1.54 9.90
C LEU A 118 -6.10 2.37 9.21
N LEU A 119 -6.93 1.74 8.37
CA LEU A 119 -8.03 2.44 7.70
C LEU A 119 -9.02 3.02 8.73
N MET A 120 -9.34 2.27 9.78
CA MET A 120 -10.24 2.74 10.84
C MET A 120 -9.61 3.85 11.68
N CYS A 121 -8.29 3.81 11.95
CA CYS A 121 -7.59 4.93 12.59
C CYS A 121 -7.71 6.22 11.76
N LEU A 122 -7.58 6.12 10.44
CA LEU A 122 -7.74 7.25 9.54
C LEU A 122 -9.17 7.78 9.53
N TYR A 123 -10.17 6.90 9.43
CA TYR A 123 -11.58 7.29 9.51
C TYR A 123 -11.90 7.97 10.85
N LYS A 124 -11.46 7.40 11.97
CA LYS A 124 -11.64 8.00 13.30
C LYS A 124 -11.10 9.42 13.32
N ARG A 125 -9.86 9.61 12.85
CA ARG A 125 -9.22 10.91 12.79
C ARG A 125 -9.94 11.89 11.87
N VAL A 126 -10.44 11.45 10.73
CA VAL A 126 -11.25 12.27 9.80
C VAL A 126 -12.56 12.70 10.46
N PHE A 127 -13.26 11.80 11.15
CA PHE A 127 -14.55 12.11 11.80
C PHE A 127 -14.43 13.07 12.98
N GLU A 128 -13.27 13.19 13.62
CA GLU A 128 -13.01 14.25 14.61
C GLU A 128 -13.15 15.66 14.01
N PHE A 129 -13.05 15.78 12.68
CA PHE A 129 -13.19 17.02 11.92
C PHE A 129 -14.43 17.05 11.02
N GLY A 130 -15.43 16.25 11.33
CA GLY A 130 -16.70 16.21 10.60
C GLY A 130 -17.46 17.55 10.66
N PRO A 131 -18.55 17.70 9.88
CA PRO A 131 -19.34 18.95 9.78
C PRO A 131 -19.79 19.52 11.13
N ASP A 132 -20.11 18.65 12.09
CA ASP A 132 -20.61 19.04 13.41
C ASP A 132 -19.50 19.33 14.42
N SER A 133 -18.24 19.22 14.04
CA SER A 133 -17.08 19.39 14.93
C SER A 133 -16.79 20.86 15.29
N GLY A 134 -17.37 21.82 14.55
CA GLY A 134 -16.99 23.22 14.64
C GLY A 134 -15.63 23.57 14.07
N ALA A 135 -15.00 22.63 13.36
CA ALA A 135 -13.69 22.85 12.73
C ALA A 135 -13.79 23.90 11.60
N PRO A 136 -12.78 24.78 11.45
CA PRO A 136 -12.78 25.81 10.41
C PRO A 136 -12.83 25.25 8.98
N CYS A 137 -12.32 24.02 8.79
CA CYS A 137 -12.37 23.27 7.54
C CYS A 137 -12.88 21.86 7.85
N PRO A 138 -14.19 21.60 7.75
CA PRO A 138 -14.77 20.30 7.98
C PRO A 138 -14.37 19.33 6.86
N ILE A 139 -14.29 18.04 7.22
CA ILE A 139 -14.12 16.95 6.28
C ILE A 139 -15.41 16.12 6.27
N THR A 140 -16.03 15.98 5.11
CA THR A 140 -17.23 15.16 4.93
C THR A 140 -16.91 13.94 4.09
N VAL A 141 -17.33 12.74 4.53
CA VAL A 141 -17.18 11.49 3.77
C VAL A 141 -18.54 11.02 3.29
N HIS A 142 -18.70 10.94 1.97
CA HIS A 142 -19.91 10.50 1.30
C HIS A 142 -19.72 9.05 0.80
N MET A 143 -20.42 8.11 1.42
CA MET A 143 -20.35 6.69 1.06
C MET A 143 -21.40 6.33 0.00
N GLY A 144 -21.11 5.31 -0.83
CA GLY A 144 -22.01 4.86 -1.90
C GLY A 144 -22.04 5.79 -3.12
N CYS A 145 -20.99 6.57 -3.32
CA CYS A 145 -20.85 7.57 -4.38
C CYS A 145 -19.79 7.09 -5.40
N ARG A 146 -20.19 6.30 -6.38
CA ARG A 146 -19.31 5.88 -7.48
C ARG A 146 -19.29 6.97 -8.56
N LEU A 147 -18.09 7.50 -8.87
CA LEU A 147 -17.90 8.49 -9.93
C LEU A 147 -18.34 7.93 -11.29
N THR A 148 -19.11 8.71 -12.07
CA THR A 148 -19.59 8.34 -13.41
C THR A 148 -19.25 9.34 -14.48
N GLU A 149 -19.20 10.65 -14.11
CA GLU A 149 -18.86 11.72 -15.05
C GLU A 149 -17.99 12.75 -14.36
N LEU A 150 -17.12 13.39 -15.14
CA LEU A 150 -16.22 14.41 -14.67
C LEU A 150 -16.06 15.48 -15.73
N SER A 151 -16.21 16.74 -15.34
CA SER A 151 -15.95 17.89 -16.18
C SER A 151 -15.24 19.00 -15.41
N GLN A 152 -14.57 19.88 -16.11
CA GLN A 152 -13.91 21.04 -15.54
C GLN A 152 -14.02 22.25 -16.45
N THR A 153 -14.01 23.43 -15.85
CA THR A 153 -13.85 24.74 -16.48
C THR A 153 -12.52 25.35 -16.02
N ALA A 154 -12.25 26.59 -16.40
CA ALA A 154 -11.09 27.32 -15.87
C ALA A 154 -11.16 27.54 -14.34
N ASP A 155 -12.33 27.53 -13.74
CA ASP A 155 -12.53 27.94 -12.35
C ASP A 155 -13.04 26.81 -11.43
N GLU A 156 -13.69 25.79 -11.97
CA GLU A 156 -14.42 24.78 -11.18
C GLU A 156 -14.35 23.38 -11.85
N ILE A 157 -14.35 22.34 -10.99
CA ILE A 157 -14.62 20.95 -11.41
C ILE A 157 -16.03 20.54 -11.02
N THR A 158 -16.63 19.65 -11.79
CA THR A 158 -17.91 19.01 -11.49
C THR A 158 -17.75 17.50 -11.61
N ALA A 159 -18.14 16.77 -10.56
CA ALA A 159 -18.15 15.31 -10.50
C ALA A 159 -19.60 14.82 -10.30
N THR A 160 -20.06 13.89 -11.16
CA THR A 160 -21.39 13.26 -11.06
C THR A 160 -21.21 11.82 -10.59
N PHE A 161 -22.10 11.37 -9.72
CA PHE A 161 -22.04 10.04 -9.11
C PHE A 161 -23.25 9.20 -9.48
N SER A 162 -23.10 7.87 -9.46
CA SER A 162 -24.12 6.89 -9.85
C SER A 162 -25.41 6.96 -9.02
N ASN A 163 -25.37 7.54 -7.83
CA ASN A 163 -26.52 7.76 -6.95
C ASN A 163 -27.25 9.08 -7.21
N GLY A 164 -26.87 9.82 -8.25
CA GLY A 164 -27.43 11.12 -8.62
C GLY A 164 -26.83 12.33 -7.88
N THR A 165 -25.90 12.10 -6.95
CA THR A 165 -25.16 13.21 -6.32
C THR A 165 -24.31 13.93 -7.35
N VAL A 166 -24.22 15.25 -7.23
CA VAL A 166 -23.29 16.10 -8.00
C VAL A 166 -22.46 16.90 -7.02
N ALA A 167 -21.15 16.89 -7.20
CA ALA A 167 -20.20 17.67 -6.41
C ALA A 167 -19.49 18.69 -7.27
N THR A 168 -19.26 19.88 -6.73
CA THR A 168 -18.44 20.92 -7.35
C THR A 168 -17.35 21.37 -6.40
N GLY A 169 -16.19 21.71 -6.95
CA GLY A 169 -15.05 22.17 -6.17
C GLY A 169 -14.05 22.96 -7.00
N ASP A 170 -13.10 23.55 -6.32
CA ASP A 170 -12.05 24.33 -6.98
C ASP A 170 -11.01 23.42 -7.68
N PHE A 171 -10.86 22.17 -7.19
CA PHE A 171 -10.05 21.12 -7.79
C PHE A 171 -10.49 19.74 -7.30
N LEU A 172 -9.97 18.68 -7.95
CA LEU A 172 -10.27 17.30 -7.62
C LEU A 172 -8.99 16.45 -7.50
N VAL A 173 -8.99 15.57 -6.49
CA VAL A 173 -7.97 14.55 -6.28
C VAL A 173 -8.55 13.17 -6.57
N GLY A 174 -8.01 12.46 -7.58
CA GLY A 174 -8.29 11.05 -7.82
C GLY A 174 -7.40 10.17 -6.93
N ALA A 175 -7.96 9.67 -5.83
CA ALA A 175 -7.33 8.73 -4.89
C ALA A 175 -8.06 7.36 -4.91
N ASP A 176 -8.63 7.01 -6.06
CA ASP A 176 -9.53 5.87 -6.29
C ASP A 176 -8.80 4.58 -6.72
N GLY A 177 -7.50 4.52 -6.47
CA GLY A 177 -6.70 3.31 -6.53
C GLY A 177 -6.35 2.84 -7.95
N ILE A 178 -5.84 1.61 -8.08
CA ILE A 178 -5.35 1.06 -9.35
C ILE A 178 -6.46 0.97 -10.43
N ASN A 179 -7.73 0.85 -10.02
CA ASN A 179 -8.88 0.83 -10.91
C ASN A 179 -9.49 2.23 -11.13
N SER A 180 -8.68 3.29 -11.00
CA SER A 180 -9.12 4.68 -11.01
C SER A 180 -10.06 5.03 -12.16
N VAL A 181 -11.28 5.42 -11.81
CA VAL A 181 -12.26 5.99 -12.73
C VAL A 181 -11.90 7.43 -13.07
N THR A 182 -11.31 8.16 -12.11
CA THR A 182 -10.80 9.53 -12.34
C THR A 182 -9.77 9.54 -13.47
N LEU A 183 -8.81 8.61 -13.46
CA LEU A 183 -7.83 8.45 -14.54
C LEU A 183 -8.52 8.18 -15.89
N GLN A 184 -9.51 7.27 -15.89
CA GLN A 184 -10.21 6.88 -17.12
C GLN A 184 -11.01 8.04 -17.73
N LEU A 185 -11.61 8.89 -16.91
CA LEU A 185 -12.45 10.00 -17.38
C LEU A 185 -11.64 11.26 -17.75
N ALA A 186 -10.55 11.52 -17.05
CA ALA A 186 -9.83 12.79 -17.20
C ALA A 186 -8.59 12.72 -18.13
N TRP A 187 -8.02 11.54 -18.36
CA TRP A 187 -6.86 11.38 -19.24
C TRP A 187 -7.26 10.86 -20.62
N PRO A 188 -6.79 11.49 -21.72
CA PRO A 188 -7.18 11.12 -23.09
C PRO A 188 -6.71 9.71 -23.49
N SER A 189 -5.66 9.21 -22.88
CA SER A 189 -5.09 7.87 -23.14
C SER A 189 -4.69 7.21 -21.81
N PRO A 190 -5.66 6.79 -21.01
CA PRO A 190 -5.37 6.14 -19.73
C PRO A 190 -4.66 4.81 -20.00
N ARG A 191 -3.55 4.59 -19.32
CA ARG A 191 -2.83 3.32 -19.41
C ARG A 191 -3.56 2.26 -18.57
N PRO A 192 -3.98 1.13 -19.16
CA PRO A 192 -4.70 0.09 -18.42
C PRO A 192 -3.77 -0.59 -17.41
N LYS A 193 -4.33 -1.10 -16.34
CA LYS A 193 -3.62 -2.04 -15.48
C LYS A 193 -3.38 -3.34 -16.23
N ARG A 194 -2.28 -4.04 -15.91
CA ARG A 194 -1.94 -5.35 -16.47
C ARG A 194 -1.70 -6.33 -15.34
N TRP A 195 -2.19 -7.53 -15.49
CA TRP A 195 -1.80 -8.62 -14.61
C TRP A 195 -0.32 -8.99 -14.86
N THR A 196 0.41 -9.22 -13.79
CA THR A 196 1.86 -9.47 -13.83
C THR A 196 2.20 -10.95 -13.96
N GLU A 197 1.22 -11.82 -14.20
CA GLU A 197 1.37 -13.29 -14.18
C GLU A 197 1.76 -13.82 -12.79
N VAL A 198 1.70 -12.98 -11.77
CA VAL A 198 1.93 -13.37 -10.39
C VAL A 198 0.63 -13.36 -9.61
N THR A 199 0.39 -14.47 -8.97
CA THR A 199 -0.70 -14.68 -8.02
C THR A 199 -0.16 -14.56 -6.62
N CYS A 200 -0.92 -13.96 -5.71
CA CYS A 200 -0.56 -14.02 -4.30
C CYS A 200 -1.69 -14.56 -3.44
N TYR A 201 -1.33 -15.39 -2.48
CA TYR A 201 -2.22 -15.83 -1.40
C TYR A 201 -1.97 -14.98 -0.17
N ARG A 202 -3.04 -14.60 0.50
CA ARG A 202 -2.99 -13.76 1.70
C ARG A 202 -3.91 -14.30 2.76
N GLY A 203 -3.49 -14.18 4.01
CA GLY A 203 -4.32 -14.47 5.15
C GLY A 203 -3.57 -14.32 6.47
N LEU A 204 -4.26 -14.67 7.53
CA LEU A 204 -3.81 -14.46 8.89
C LEU A 204 -3.83 -15.79 9.64
N ILE A 205 -2.91 -15.97 10.58
CA ILE A 205 -2.85 -17.12 11.50
C ILE A 205 -2.87 -16.56 12.93
N PRO A 206 -3.82 -16.97 13.79
CA PRO A 206 -3.79 -16.62 15.21
C PRO A 206 -2.50 -17.08 15.90
N ARG A 207 -1.99 -16.31 16.86
CA ARG A 207 -0.75 -16.64 17.59
C ARG A 207 -0.80 -18.01 18.25
N SER A 208 -1.97 -18.40 18.79
CA SER A 208 -2.19 -19.73 19.38
C SER A 208 -1.94 -20.85 18.37
N ASP A 209 -2.39 -20.64 17.13
CA ASP A 209 -2.29 -21.65 16.07
C ASP A 209 -0.85 -21.73 15.54
N VAL A 210 -0.14 -20.59 15.45
CA VAL A 210 1.29 -20.56 15.11
C VAL A 210 2.11 -21.37 16.13
N ALA A 211 1.82 -21.22 17.43
CA ALA A 211 2.49 -21.98 18.49
C ALA A 211 2.25 -23.51 18.38
N ALA A 212 1.11 -23.89 17.84
CA ALA A 212 0.71 -25.29 17.67
C ALA A 212 1.17 -25.91 16.35
N LEU A 213 1.80 -25.13 15.43
CA LEU A 213 2.21 -25.62 14.11
C LEU A 213 3.19 -26.79 14.21
N ARG A 214 2.98 -27.76 13.34
CA ARG A 214 3.83 -28.94 13.17
C ARG A 214 4.00 -29.23 11.67
N LYS A 215 5.11 -29.85 11.31
CA LYS A 215 5.31 -30.44 9.99
C LYS A 215 4.36 -31.62 9.77
N ALA A 216 4.29 -32.11 8.55
CA ALA A 216 3.42 -33.25 8.21
C ALA A 216 3.75 -34.54 8.99
N ASP A 217 5.00 -34.71 9.39
CA ASP A 217 5.48 -35.85 10.21
C ASP A 217 5.25 -35.65 11.73
N GLY A 218 4.65 -34.53 12.15
CA GLY A 218 4.37 -34.17 13.54
C GLY A 218 5.54 -33.50 14.27
N SER A 219 6.70 -33.32 13.65
CA SER A 219 7.84 -32.60 14.22
C SER A 219 7.58 -31.08 14.31
N PRO A 220 8.25 -30.33 15.21
CA PRO A 220 8.19 -28.88 15.24
C PRO A 220 8.69 -28.28 13.92
N LEU A 221 8.26 -27.04 13.60
CA LEU A 221 8.89 -26.26 12.54
C LEU A 221 10.35 -25.97 12.90
N ASP A 222 11.24 -25.99 11.88
CA ASP A 222 12.64 -25.63 12.09
C ASP A 222 12.77 -24.14 12.41
N HIS A 223 11.85 -23.32 11.85
CA HIS A 223 11.82 -21.88 12.06
C HIS A 223 10.40 -21.42 12.40
N ASN A 224 10.07 -21.44 13.70
CA ASN A 224 8.76 -20.98 14.15
C ASN A 224 8.73 -19.46 14.28
N PRO A 225 7.85 -18.74 13.55
CA PRO A 225 7.74 -17.28 13.62
C PRO A 225 7.38 -16.74 15.02
N ILE A 226 6.91 -17.57 15.95
CA ILE A 226 6.52 -17.13 17.28
C ILE A 226 7.68 -16.59 18.13
N GLU A 227 8.91 -16.95 17.76
CA GLU A 227 10.11 -16.64 18.54
C GLU A 227 10.62 -15.20 18.36
N SER A 228 10.11 -14.46 17.35
CA SER A 228 10.58 -13.11 17.06
C SER A 228 9.52 -12.24 16.40
N PHE A 229 9.66 -10.91 16.54
CA PHE A 229 8.90 -9.91 15.78
C PHE A 229 9.60 -9.54 14.45
N SER A 230 10.29 -10.50 13.85
CA SER A 230 10.94 -10.31 12.56
C SER A 230 9.95 -10.36 11.40
N MET A 231 10.34 -9.76 10.29
CA MET A 231 9.74 -10.03 8.99
C MET A 231 10.56 -11.12 8.31
N ASP A 232 9.96 -12.30 8.14
CA ASP A 232 10.60 -13.46 7.54
C ASP A 232 10.26 -13.54 6.06
N ARG A 233 11.28 -13.72 5.23
CA ARG A 233 11.16 -13.82 3.79
C ARG A 233 11.80 -15.11 3.31
N HIS A 234 10.99 -15.95 2.68
CA HIS A 234 11.44 -17.18 2.02
C HIS A 234 11.33 -16.97 0.51
N LYS A 235 12.36 -17.35 -0.25
CA LYS A 235 12.40 -17.18 -1.69
C LYS A 235 12.79 -18.47 -2.39
N THR A 236 12.17 -18.71 -3.54
CA THR A 236 12.61 -19.65 -4.57
C THR A 236 12.78 -18.89 -5.88
N ASP A 237 13.10 -19.56 -6.97
CA ASP A 237 13.25 -18.93 -8.30
C ASP A 237 11.92 -18.33 -8.83
N THR A 238 10.77 -18.89 -8.43
CA THR A 238 9.44 -18.49 -8.96
C THR A 238 8.43 -18.13 -7.88
N SER A 239 8.83 -18.18 -6.60
CA SER A 239 7.89 -18.01 -5.50
C SER A 239 8.54 -17.34 -4.31
N GLY A 240 7.72 -16.74 -3.47
CA GLY A 240 8.14 -16.17 -2.20
C GLY A 240 7.05 -16.27 -1.14
N LEU A 241 7.47 -16.43 0.12
CA LEU A 241 6.58 -16.34 1.28
C LEU A 241 7.15 -15.28 2.22
N THR A 242 6.28 -14.41 2.71
CA THR A 242 6.66 -13.40 3.71
C THR A 242 5.70 -13.46 4.88
N THR A 243 6.25 -13.47 6.10
CA THR A 243 5.46 -13.39 7.32
C THR A 243 5.91 -12.21 8.19
N TYR A 244 4.98 -11.64 8.92
CA TYR A 244 5.21 -10.65 9.96
C TYR A 244 4.00 -10.52 10.87
N TRP A 245 4.23 -10.14 12.12
CA TRP A 245 3.17 -9.97 13.10
C TRP A 245 2.40 -8.67 12.88
N VAL A 246 1.10 -8.73 13.13
CA VAL A 246 0.19 -7.57 13.17
C VAL A 246 -0.64 -7.61 14.44
N ARG A 247 -1.38 -6.54 14.75
CA ARG A 247 -2.18 -6.42 15.98
C ARG A 247 -1.38 -6.68 17.24
N GLY A 248 -0.21 -6.05 17.37
CA GLY A 248 0.64 -6.22 18.54
C GLY A 248 1.12 -7.66 18.75
N GLY A 249 1.19 -8.46 17.68
CA GLY A 249 1.63 -9.87 17.75
C GLY A 249 0.52 -10.89 17.98
N GLU A 250 -0.75 -10.52 17.89
CA GLU A 250 -1.87 -11.46 18.01
C GLU A 250 -2.10 -12.30 16.76
N LEU A 251 -1.81 -11.72 15.59
CA LEU A 251 -2.03 -12.36 14.29
C LEU A 251 -0.73 -12.34 13.47
N LEU A 252 -0.38 -13.47 12.89
CA LEU A 252 0.70 -13.56 11.91
C LEU A 252 0.11 -13.37 10.52
N ASN A 253 0.55 -12.31 9.83
CA ASN A 253 0.26 -12.14 8.42
C ASN A 253 1.13 -13.08 7.59
N VAL A 254 0.50 -13.77 6.65
CA VAL A 254 1.17 -14.63 5.66
C VAL A 254 0.83 -14.13 4.28
N TRP A 255 1.86 -13.90 3.47
CA TRP A 255 1.76 -13.52 2.09
C TRP A 255 2.62 -14.46 1.24
N ILE A 256 2.01 -15.13 0.27
CA ILE A 256 2.68 -16.05 -0.65
C ILE A 256 2.52 -15.50 -2.05
N ALA A 257 3.62 -15.29 -2.77
CA ALA A 257 3.60 -14.95 -4.19
C ALA A 257 4.06 -16.14 -5.01
N HIS A 258 3.43 -16.37 -6.13
CA HIS A 258 3.75 -17.45 -7.05
C HIS A 258 3.57 -17.01 -8.50
N TYR A 259 4.59 -17.21 -9.33
CA TYR A 259 4.54 -16.95 -10.77
C TYR A 259 3.73 -18.04 -11.47
N GLN A 260 2.68 -17.66 -12.17
CA GLN A 260 1.72 -18.57 -12.83
C GLN A 260 1.35 -18.06 -14.23
N PRO A 261 2.26 -18.07 -15.21
CA PRO A 261 2.05 -17.46 -16.52
C PRO A 261 0.91 -18.12 -17.32
N ASP A 262 0.66 -19.40 -17.09
CA ASP A 262 -0.38 -20.16 -17.79
C ASP A 262 -1.77 -20.02 -17.15
N SER A 263 -1.90 -19.25 -16.06
CA SER A 263 -3.19 -19.03 -15.41
C SER A 263 -4.00 -17.99 -16.18
N THR A 264 -5.28 -18.25 -16.39
CA THR A 264 -6.23 -17.31 -17.00
C THR A 264 -7.21 -16.71 -15.97
N GLU A 265 -7.03 -17.02 -14.69
CA GLU A 265 -7.99 -16.66 -13.64
C GLU A 265 -8.14 -15.15 -13.46
N PHE A 266 -7.06 -14.38 -13.71
CA PHE A 266 -7.00 -12.93 -13.54
C PHE A 266 -7.04 -12.14 -14.86
N GLU A 267 -7.25 -12.80 -15.99
CA GLU A 267 -7.52 -12.16 -17.29
C GLU A 267 -8.97 -11.63 -17.39
N ARG A 268 -9.85 -12.12 -16.51
CA ARG A 268 -11.26 -11.74 -16.48
C ARG A 268 -11.43 -10.44 -15.67
N GLU A 269 -12.33 -9.57 -16.12
CA GLU A 269 -12.62 -8.27 -15.50
C GLU A 269 -13.28 -8.34 -14.11
N GLU A 270 -13.67 -9.53 -13.64
CA GLU A 270 -14.45 -9.73 -12.41
C GLU A 270 -13.54 -9.94 -11.18
N GLY A 271 -13.05 -8.82 -10.64
CA GLY A 271 -12.45 -8.78 -9.31
C GLY A 271 -10.96 -9.12 -9.27
N ASP A 272 -10.23 -8.40 -8.44
CA ASP A 272 -8.78 -8.58 -8.27
C ASP A 272 -8.46 -9.68 -7.24
N TRP A 273 -9.47 -10.26 -6.57
CA TRP A 273 -9.30 -11.29 -5.55
C TRP A 273 -10.57 -12.12 -5.29
N PHE A 274 -10.40 -13.34 -4.77
CA PHE A 274 -11.47 -14.23 -4.34
C PHE A 274 -11.02 -15.16 -3.21
N PRO A 275 -11.95 -15.68 -2.39
CA PRO A 275 -11.64 -16.70 -1.39
C PRO A 275 -11.27 -18.03 -2.06
N VAL A 276 -10.35 -18.76 -1.45
CA VAL A 276 -9.92 -20.10 -1.93
C VAL A 276 -10.04 -21.14 -0.85
N SER A 277 -10.07 -22.41 -1.25
CA SER A 277 -10.07 -23.52 -0.32
C SER A 277 -8.68 -23.78 0.29
N LYS A 278 -8.68 -24.49 1.41
CA LYS A 278 -7.43 -24.93 2.05
C LYS A 278 -6.67 -25.92 1.16
N GLU A 279 -7.39 -26.77 0.46
CA GLU A 279 -6.82 -27.75 -0.48
C GLU A 279 -6.10 -27.08 -1.63
N GLU A 280 -6.67 -25.98 -2.16
CA GLU A 280 -6.08 -25.21 -3.24
C GLU A 280 -4.78 -24.56 -2.80
N ILE A 281 -4.78 -23.80 -1.70
CA ILE A 281 -3.54 -23.14 -1.23
C ILE A 281 -2.46 -24.14 -0.87
N LEU A 282 -2.80 -25.31 -0.32
CA LEU A 282 -1.83 -26.35 -0.01
C LEU A 282 -1.24 -27.00 -1.27
N ARG A 283 -2.06 -27.24 -2.32
CA ARG A 283 -1.58 -27.74 -3.60
C ARG A 283 -0.59 -26.77 -4.22
N ASP A 284 -0.94 -25.51 -4.28
CA ASP A 284 -0.12 -24.48 -4.93
C ASP A 284 1.16 -24.20 -4.10
N ALA A 285 1.08 -24.20 -2.77
CA ALA A 285 2.25 -24.05 -1.89
C ALA A 285 3.23 -25.22 -2.05
N LYS A 286 2.75 -26.47 -2.17
CA LYS A 286 3.61 -27.64 -2.46
C LYS A 286 4.36 -27.49 -3.77
N THR A 287 3.71 -26.97 -4.80
CA THR A 287 4.34 -26.71 -6.11
C THR A 287 5.34 -25.57 -6.00
N ALA A 288 4.94 -24.45 -5.38
CA ALA A 288 5.74 -23.23 -5.27
C ALA A 288 7.03 -23.42 -4.47
N PHE A 289 7.03 -24.29 -3.46
CA PHE A 289 8.16 -24.45 -2.54
C PHE A 289 8.84 -25.82 -2.61
N ALA A 290 8.53 -26.66 -3.60
CA ALA A 290 9.07 -28.01 -3.75
C ALA A 290 10.60 -28.10 -3.69
N GLN A 291 11.30 -27.05 -4.11
CA GLN A 291 12.77 -26.96 -4.14
C GLN A 291 13.37 -26.23 -2.93
N SER A 292 12.53 -25.78 -1.98
CA SER A 292 13.01 -25.08 -0.80
C SER A 292 13.48 -26.05 0.28
N ALA A 293 14.62 -25.79 0.91
CA ALA A 293 15.08 -26.57 2.07
C ALA A 293 14.08 -26.52 3.23
N ASN A 294 13.26 -25.44 3.32
CA ASN A 294 12.25 -25.24 4.36
C ASN A 294 10.82 -25.57 3.88
N CYS A 295 10.68 -26.43 2.86
CA CYS A 295 9.40 -26.72 2.22
C CYS A 295 8.29 -27.11 3.21
N ASP A 296 8.59 -27.99 4.17
CA ASP A 296 7.62 -28.46 5.14
C ASP A 296 7.12 -27.37 6.09
N ASP A 297 8.00 -26.45 6.52
CA ASP A 297 7.61 -25.28 7.33
C ASP A 297 6.67 -24.35 6.53
N LEU A 298 6.99 -24.10 5.24
CA LEU A 298 6.20 -23.22 4.37
C LEU A 298 4.83 -23.81 4.06
N ILE A 299 4.73 -25.13 3.86
CA ILE A 299 3.46 -25.85 3.68
C ILE A 299 2.62 -25.77 4.96
N ALA A 300 3.23 -25.96 6.13
CA ALA A 300 2.55 -25.89 7.41
C ALA A 300 1.96 -24.47 7.64
N LEU A 301 2.74 -23.43 7.36
CA LEU A 301 2.28 -22.02 7.42
C LEU A 301 1.13 -21.77 6.45
N ALA A 302 1.26 -22.17 5.18
CA ALA A 302 0.22 -22.00 4.19
C ALA A 302 -1.10 -22.69 4.59
N GLY A 303 -0.99 -23.90 5.13
CA GLY A 303 -2.13 -24.70 5.58
C GLY A 303 -2.81 -24.19 6.85
N ALA A 304 -2.17 -23.32 7.62
CA ALA A 304 -2.73 -22.73 8.83
C ALA A 304 -3.48 -21.40 8.58
N ILE A 305 -3.39 -20.84 7.38
CA ILE A 305 -4.08 -19.59 7.07
C ILE A 305 -5.58 -19.76 7.25
N VAL A 306 -6.15 -18.85 8.05
CA VAL A 306 -7.60 -18.78 8.25
C VAL A 306 -8.21 -17.95 7.11
N ARG A 307 -9.17 -18.53 6.37
CA ARG A 307 -9.87 -17.89 5.24
C ARG A 307 -8.88 -17.33 4.20
N PRO A 308 -8.08 -18.17 3.54
CA PRO A 308 -7.13 -17.71 2.54
C PRO A 308 -7.86 -17.05 1.38
N THR A 309 -7.24 -15.99 0.86
CA THR A 309 -7.70 -15.28 -0.33
C THR A 309 -6.61 -15.29 -1.39
N LYS A 310 -7.01 -15.41 -2.65
CA LYS A 310 -6.14 -15.38 -3.82
C LYS A 310 -6.29 -14.05 -4.54
N TRP A 311 -5.18 -13.43 -4.90
CA TRP A 311 -5.11 -12.09 -5.50
C TRP A 311 -4.25 -12.15 -6.75
N GLY A 312 -4.72 -11.54 -7.83
CA GLY A 312 -3.84 -11.18 -8.94
C GLY A 312 -3.03 -9.94 -8.58
N LEU A 313 -1.74 -9.94 -8.89
CA LEU A 313 -0.93 -8.75 -8.79
C LEU A 313 -0.94 -8.00 -10.12
N TYR A 314 -1.26 -6.72 -10.06
CA TYR A 314 -1.36 -5.85 -11.23
C TYR A 314 -0.34 -4.73 -11.15
N ASP A 315 0.18 -4.35 -12.31
CA ASP A 315 0.95 -3.14 -12.49
C ASP A 315 0.29 -2.23 -13.55
N ARG A 316 0.86 -1.07 -13.72
CA ARG A 316 0.59 -0.13 -14.82
C ARG A 316 1.89 0.53 -15.22
N ASP A 317 2.04 0.88 -16.50
CA ASP A 317 3.17 1.71 -16.92
C ASP A 317 3.08 3.08 -16.27
N ALA A 318 4.22 3.66 -15.93
CA ALA A 318 4.28 4.98 -15.32
C ALA A 318 3.57 6.02 -16.23
N LEU A 319 2.76 6.86 -15.59
CA LEU A 319 2.10 7.97 -16.28
C LEU A 319 3.10 9.09 -16.53
N GLU A 320 2.98 9.77 -17.66
CA GLU A 320 3.82 10.93 -18.00
C GLU A 320 3.47 12.16 -17.16
N THR A 321 2.20 12.29 -16.80
CA THR A 321 1.68 13.37 -15.95
C THR A 321 0.57 12.87 -15.04
N TRP A 322 0.51 13.44 -13.85
CA TRP A 322 -0.54 13.18 -12.84
C TRP A 322 -1.52 14.34 -12.73
N VAL A 323 -1.35 15.38 -13.53
CA VAL A 323 -2.17 16.59 -13.49
C VAL A 323 -2.82 16.85 -14.84
N GLN A 324 -4.11 17.16 -14.83
CA GLN A 324 -4.91 17.59 -15.97
C GLN A 324 -5.78 18.79 -15.58
N GLY A 325 -5.26 20.00 -15.79
CA GLY A 325 -5.94 21.22 -15.36
C GLY A 325 -6.14 21.25 -13.84
N ARG A 326 -7.38 21.19 -13.40
CA ARG A 326 -7.76 21.21 -11.97
C ARG A 326 -7.90 19.83 -11.33
N ILE A 327 -7.43 18.77 -11.98
CA ILE A 327 -7.52 17.39 -11.51
C ILE A 327 -6.11 16.85 -11.33
N CYS A 328 -5.84 16.22 -10.17
CA CYS A 328 -4.62 15.44 -9.96
C CYS A 328 -4.93 14.02 -9.49
N LEU A 329 -3.99 13.11 -9.75
CA LEU A 329 -4.01 11.73 -9.24
C LEU A 329 -3.08 11.59 -8.04
N LEU A 330 -3.38 10.62 -7.16
CA LEU A 330 -2.65 10.35 -5.93
C LEU A 330 -2.63 8.85 -5.62
N GLY A 331 -1.52 8.36 -5.07
CA GLY A 331 -1.37 6.96 -4.68
C GLY A 331 -1.48 6.00 -5.86
N ASP A 332 -2.13 4.85 -5.69
CA ASP A 332 -2.25 3.82 -6.74
C ASP A 332 -3.02 4.29 -7.99
N ALA A 333 -3.75 5.39 -7.93
CA ALA A 333 -4.34 6.00 -9.12
C ALA A 333 -3.28 6.59 -10.03
N ALA A 334 -2.20 7.13 -9.47
CA ALA A 334 -1.06 7.72 -10.17
C ALA A 334 0.07 6.70 -10.42
N HIS A 335 0.48 5.95 -9.38
CA HIS A 335 1.69 5.13 -9.38
C HIS A 335 1.49 3.78 -8.65
N PRO A 336 0.61 2.90 -9.15
CA PRO A 336 0.41 1.58 -8.53
C PRO A 336 1.74 0.83 -8.53
N MET A 337 2.08 0.23 -7.38
CA MET A 337 3.35 -0.47 -7.21
C MET A 337 3.14 -1.86 -6.61
N LEU A 338 4.06 -2.77 -6.95
CA LEU A 338 4.05 -4.11 -6.39
C LEU A 338 4.53 -4.10 -4.93
N PRO A 339 4.12 -5.05 -4.08
CA PRO A 339 4.30 -4.95 -2.63
C PRO A 339 5.73 -5.27 -2.14
N THR A 340 6.74 -5.22 -3.01
CA THR A 340 8.12 -5.66 -2.71
C THR A 340 8.85 -4.78 -1.70
N PHE A 341 8.56 -3.48 -1.67
CA PHE A 341 9.22 -2.51 -0.78
C PHE A 341 8.38 -2.12 0.43
N GLY A 342 7.10 -2.53 0.47
CA GLY A 342 6.17 -2.10 1.51
C GLY A 342 5.88 -0.60 1.51
N GLN A 343 6.07 0.08 0.36
CA GLN A 343 6.02 1.54 0.24
C GLN A 343 4.68 2.07 -0.26
N GLY A 344 3.74 1.25 -0.77
CA GLY A 344 2.53 1.75 -1.42
C GLY A 344 1.74 2.76 -0.58
N ALA A 345 1.41 2.41 0.66
CA ALA A 345 0.71 3.32 1.56
C ALA A 345 1.57 4.56 1.92
N ALA A 346 2.87 4.37 2.20
CA ALA A 346 3.77 5.46 2.54
C ALA A 346 3.93 6.47 1.40
N GLN A 347 4.00 6.02 0.14
CA GLN A 347 4.06 6.90 -1.01
C GLN A 347 2.76 7.71 -1.19
N ALA A 348 1.59 7.10 -0.97
CA ALA A 348 0.33 7.85 -0.98
C ALA A 348 0.26 8.88 0.18
N PHE A 349 0.88 8.60 1.33
CA PHE A 349 0.96 9.55 2.44
C PHE A 349 1.93 10.70 2.13
N GLU A 350 3.06 10.40 1.49
CA GLU A 350 3.97 11.44 1.00
C GLU A 350 3.30 12.33 -0.05
N ASP A 351 2.47 11.76 -0.93
CA ASP A 351 1.69 12.53 -1.90
C ASP A 351 0.73 13.49 -1.21
N ALA A 352 0.00 13.02 -0.20
CA ALA A 352 -0.93 13.85 0.59
C ALA A 352 -0.21 15.01 1.27
N ALA A 353 0.97 14.75 1.85
CA ALA A 353 1.79 15.78 2.50
C ALA A 353 2.33 16.80 1.49
N ALA A 354 2.86 16.33 0.36
CA ALA A 354 3.39 17.18 -0.70
C ALA A 354 2.30 18.07 -1.33
N LEU A 355 1.13 17.50 -1.61
CA LEU A 355 -0.02 18.26 -2.12
C LEU A 355 -0.45 19.34 -1.14
N SER A 356 -0.52 19.01 0.15
CA SER A 356 -0.82 19.96 1.22
C SER A 356 0.22 21.09 1.28
N SER A 357 1.52 20.76 1.21
CA SER A 357 2.60 21.75 1.23
C SER A 357 2.55 22.66 -0.01
N ALA A 358 2.25 22.11 -1.18
CA ALA A 358 2.07 22.88 -2.41
C ALA A 358 0.93 23.91 -2.28
N PHE A 359 -0.21 23.50 -1.72
CA PHE A 359 -1.31 24.44 -1.45
C PHE A 359 -1.00 25.43 -0.32
N ALA A 360 -0.24 25.06 0.68
CA ALA A 360 0.22 26.01 1.70
C ALA A 360 1.09 27.11 1.09
N MET A 361 1.90 26.78 0.09
CA MET A 361 2.79 27.69 -0.62
C MET A 361 2.03 28.56 -1.66
N HIS A 362 1.25 27.94 -2.53
CA HIS A 362 0.60 28.60 -3.66
C HIS A 362 -0.85 29.02 -3.39
N ARG A 363 -1.39 28.63 -2.26
CA ARG A 363 -2.73 28.98 -1.76
C ARG A 363 -3.83 28.74 -2.79
N THR A 364 -4.42 29.79 -3.38
CA THR A 364 -5.55 29.71 -4.31
C THR A 364 -5.16 29.51 -5.76
N GLU A 365 -3.87 29.47 -6.06
CA GLU A 365 -3.35 29.21 -7.42
C GLU A 365 -3.34 27.70 -7.70
N VAL A 366 -4.52 27.16 -7.98
CA VAL A 366 -4.75 25.71 -8.09
C VAL A 366 -3.78 25.02 -9.04
N GLU A 367 -3.69 25.47 -10.29
CA GLU A 367 -2.85 24.83 -11.31
C GLU A 367 -1.37 24.86 -10.91
N THR A 368 -0.90 25.99 -10.35
CA THR A 368 0.48 26.14 -9.87
C THR A 368 0.75 25.16 -8.73
N ALA A 369 -0.20 25.01 -7.79
CA ALA A 369 -0.07 24.06 -6.67
C ALA A 369 -0.03 22.61 -7.16
N LEU A 370 -0.89 22.23 -8.10
CA LEU A 370 -0.95 20.87 -8.63
C LEU A 370 0.32 20.52 -9.44
N LEU A 371 0.82 21.43 -10.27
CA LEU A 371 2.07 21.23 -11.02
C LEU A 371 3.29 21.19 -10.09
N HIS A 372 3.27 21.96 -8.97
CA HIS A 372 4.32 21.86 -7.96
C HIS A 372 4.30 20.49 -7.28
N TYR A 373 3.12 20.01 -6.84
CA TYR A 373 2.94 18.67 -6.30
C TYR A 373 3.52 17.61 -7.22
N GLU A 374 3.11 17.61 -8.50
CA GLU A 374 3.62 16.66 -9.49
C GLU A 374 5.14 16.71 -9.60
N ARG A 375 5.73 17.90 -9.77
CA ARG A 375 7.18 18.10 -9.94
C ARG A 375 7.99 17.47 -8.82
N VAL A 376 7.52 17.56 -7.57
CA VAL A 376 8.28 17.06 -6.42
C VAL A 376 8.03 15.58 -6.13
N ARG A 377 6.87 15.04 -6.57
CA ARG A 377 6.50 13.66 -6.27
C ARG A 377 6.73 12.67 -7.41
N HIS A 378 6.52 13.10 -8.64
CA HIS A 378 6.52 12.22 -9.81
C HIS A 378 7.79 11.36 -9.91
N TYR A 379 8.96 11.97 -9.85
CA TYR A 379 10.23 11.25 -9.93
C TYR A 379 10.37 10.20 -8.82
N ARG A 380 10.13 10.58 -7.55
CA ARG A 380 10.32 9.70 -6.41
C ARG A 380 9.35 8.51 -6.42
N ALA A 381 8.06 8.75 -6.60
CA ALA A 381 7.06 7.68 -6.58
C ALA A 381 7.15 6.77 -7.81
N THR A 382 7.43 7.32 -9.00
CA THR A 382 7.71 6.55 -10.21
C THR A 382 8.91 5.63 -10.01
N ARG A 383 9.94 6.10 -9.33
CA ARG A 383 11.11 5.28 -9.00
C ARG A 383 10.75 4.08 -8.10
N PHE A 384 9.88 4.27 -7.10
CA PHE A 384 9.35 3.13 -6.32
C PHE A 384 8.48 2.20 -7.15
N GLN A 385 7.63 2.73 -8.02
CA GLN A 385 6.80 1.95 -8.93
C GLN A 385 7.67 1.04 -9.82
N LEU A 386 8.64 1.59 -10.54
CA LEU A 386 9.55 0.84 -11.41
C LEU A 386 10.45 -0.11 -10.64
N GLY A 387 11.02 0.36 -9.52
CA GLY A 387 11.85 -0.47 -8.65
C GLY A 387 11.09 -1.66 -8.07
N SER A 388 9.81 -1.49 -7.72
CA SER A 388 8.97 -2.58 -7.23
C SER A 388 8.75 -3.66 -8.29
N LYS A 389 8.58 -3.26 -9.54
CA LYS A 389 8.47 -4.16 -10.69
C LYS A 389 9.77 -4.93 -10.91
N PHE A 390 10.90 -4.21 -10.97
CA PHE A 390 12.22 -4.82 -11.10
C PHE A 390 12.52 -5.83 -9.97
N ALA A 391 12.19 -5.48 -8.73
CA ALA A 391 12.37 -6.37 -7.59
C ALA A 391 11.48 -7.63 -7.66
N PHE A 392 10.39 -7.60 -8.42
CA PHE A 392 9.49 -8.72 -8.64
C PHE A 392 9.93 -9.61 -9.81
N ASP A 393 10.71 -9.10 -10.76
CA ASP A 393 11.15 -9.85 -11.93
C ASP A 393 12.11 -11.01 -11.58
N HIS A 394 12.65 -11.04 -10.34
CA HIS A 394 13.42 -12.21 -9.88
C HIS A 394 12.53 -13.45 -9.64
N LEU A 395 11.21 -13.31 -9.54
CA LEU A 395 10.27 -14.44 -9.48
C LEU A 395 9.93 -14.99 -10.87
N ARG A 396 10.36 -14.32 -11.94
CA ARG A 396 10.18 -14.79 -13.31
C ARG A 396 11.43 -15.59 -13.72
N PRO A 397 11.28 -16.65 -14.52
CA PRO A 397 12.41 -17.31 -15.15
C PRO A 397 13.27 -16.26 -15.87
N LYS A 398 14.58 -16.33 -15.70
CA LYS A 398 15.52 -15.34 -16.25
C LYS A 398 15.55 -15.42 -17.78
N ASP A 399 14.64 -14.73 -18.42
CA ASP A 399 14.79 -14.34 -19.82
C ASP A 399 15.63 -13.07 -19.87
N THR A 400 16.90 -13.23 -20.24
CA THR A 400 17.90 -12.15 -20.30
C THR A 400 17.53 -11.03 -21.28
N GLU A 401 16.70 -11.27 -22.28
CA GLU A 401 16.26 -10.26 -23.25
C GLU A 401 15.15 -9.37 -22.69
N SER A 402 14.14 -9.96 -22.04
CA SER A 402 13.08 -9.20 -21.38
C SER A 402 13.59 -8.36 -20.20
N GLN A 403 14.59 -8.85 -19.47
CA GLN A 403 15.28 -8.08 -18.43
C GLN A 403 16.09 -6.91 -19.01
N LYS A 404 16.76 -7.10 -20.15
CA LYS A 404 17.46 -6.00 -20.84
C LYS A 404 16.51 -4.95 -21.35
N ALA A 405 15.40 -5.33 -21.99
CA ALA A 405 14.38 -4.39 -22.47
C ALA A 405 13.74 -3.58 -21.32
N LEU A 406 13.55 -4.19 -20.14
CA LEU A 406 13.09 -3.49 -18.93
C LEU A 406 14.16 -2.52 -18.41
N LEU A 407 15.43 -2.90 -18.45
CA LEU A 407 16.56 -2.07 -18.02
C LEU A 407 16.85 -0.92 -19.00
N GLU A 408 16.67 -1.12 -20.31
CA GLU A 408 16.82 -0.08 -21.32
C GLU A 408 15.74 1.02 -21.22
N GLY A 409 14.57 0.71 -20.67
CA GLY A 409 13.50 1.69 -20.37
C GLY A 409 13.60 2.35 -19.00
N VAL A 410 14.47 1.85 -18.12
CA VAL A 410 14.69 2.38 -16.77
C VAL A 410 15.98 3.21 -16.79
N ASP A 411 15.81 4.52 -16.65
CA ASP A 411 16.91 5.46 -16.47
C ASP A 411 17.97 4.90 -15.50
N GLU A 412 19.26 4.97 -15.85
CA GLU A 412 20.39 4.52 -15.03
C GLU A 412 20.33 5.02 -13.59
N ARG A 413 19.60 6.12 -13.34
CA ARG A 413 19.29 6.69 -12.03
C ARG A 413 18.37 5.84 -11.15
N VAL A 414 17.63 4.87 -11.71
CA VAL A 414 16.72 3.98 -10.94
C VAL A 414 17.45 2.72 -10.46
N SER A 415 18.43 2.24 -11.22
CA SER A 415 19.11 0.96 -11.02
C SER A 415 19.95 0.84 -9.72
N PRO A 416 20.78 1.82 -9.32
CA PRO A 416 21.72 1.61 -8.20
C PRO A 416 21.07 1.49 -6.83
N ALA A 417 19.96 2.20 -6.58
CA ALA A 417 19.32 2.28 -5.27
C ALA A 417 18.44 1.07 -4.91
N PHE A 418 18.18 0.20 -5.88
CA PHE A 418 17.34 -0.98 -5.70
C PHE A 418 18.05 -2.31 -5.95
N ALA A 419 19.36 -2.30 -6.25
CA ALA A 419 20.16 -3.51 -6.30
C ALA A 419 20.17 -4.16 -4.92
N HIS A 420 19.58 -5.35 -4.81
CA HIS A 420 19.29 -6.05 -3.55
C HIS A 420 20.51 -6.30 -2.63
N ASP A 421 21.73 -6.17 -3.12
CA ASP A 421 22.94 -6.48 -2.39
C ASP A 421 23.57 -5.28 -1.64
N LYS A 422 23.03 -4.07 -1.80
CA LYS A 422 23.62 -2.84 -1.21
C LYS A 422 22.63 -2.02 -0.38
N ARG A 423 21.70 -2.65 0.34
CA ARG A 423 20.85 -1.96 1.32
C ARG A 423 21.65 -1.72 2.59
N GLY A 424 22.05 -0.49 2.80
CA GLY A 424 22.74 -0.01 4.01
C GLY A 424 23.24 1.42 3.82
N GLY A 425 22.97 2.30 4.77
CA GLY A 425 23.48 3.66 4.80
C GLY A 425 22.69 4.67 3.95
N GLU A 426 23.30 5.19 2.89
CA GLU A 426 22.70 6.27 2.08
C GLU A 426 21.38 5.89 1.38
N ASP A 427 21.19 4.61 1.01
CA ASP A 427 19.97 4.14 0.36
C ASP A 427 18.80 4.09 1.33
N ASP A 428 19.02 3.66 2.57
CA ASP A 428 17.99 3.66 3.61
C ASP A 428 17.59 5.09 3.99
N ALA A 429 18.51 6.02 4.00
CA ALA A 429 18.21 7.43 4.21
C ALA A 429 17.34 8.01 3.09
N TRP A 430 17.63 7.70 1.81
CA TRP A 430 16.79 8.14 0.70
C TRP A 430 15.37 7.57 0.77
N ILE A 431 15.24 6.31 1.19
CA ILE A 431 13.93 5.64 1.32
C ILE A 431 13.15 6.20 2.50
N TYR A 432 13.75 6.25 3.70
CA TYR A 432 13.03 6.42 4.96
C TYR A 432 13.14 7.82 5.58
N ALA A 433 14.20 8.60 5.28
CA ALA A 433 14.40 9.92 5.84
C ALA A 433 13.70 11.05 5.05
N TYR A 434 13.17 10.76 3.86
CA TYR A 434 12.48 11.76 3.06
C TYR A 434 11.25 12.31 3.78
N ASP A 435 11.14 13.64 3.81
CA ASP A 435 10.01 14.32 4.42
C ASP A 435 9.29 15.20 3.39
N ALA A 436 8.16 14.73 2.92
CA ALA A 436 7.35 15.38 1.89
C ALA A 436 6.67 16.68 2.35
N ARG A 437 6.85 17.09 3.62
CA ARG A 437 6.39 18.39 4.13
C ARG A 437 7.37 19.52 3.79
N ASN A 438 8.63 19.18 3.53
CA ASN A 438 9.75 20.10 3.30
C ASN A 438 10.08 20.19 1.81
N ILE A 439 9.12 20.67 0.98
CA ILE A 439 9.25 20.76 -0.48
C ILE A 439 9.25 22.21 -0.97
#